data_960752b05b10775b843ca6a94147dcc0
#
_entry.id   960752b05b10775b843ca6a94147dcc0
#
_cell.length_a   1.000
_cell.length_b   1.000
_cell.length_c   1.000
_cell.angle_alpha   90.00
_cell.angle_beta   90.00
_cell.angle_gamma   90.00
#
_symmetry.space_group_name_H-M   'P 1'
#
loop_
_entity.id
_entity.type
_entity.pdbx_description
1 polymer ?
#
loop_
_entity_poly.entity_id
_entity_poly.type
_entity_poly.pdbx_seq_one_letter_code
_entity_poly.pdbx_strand_id
1 'polypeptide(L)'
;MTVRPKSQTSASPAADPAAAAAHFQARAAFETDVADVAYDLHHGVQDFVLLDVRDAQSYEEAHLPGARSLPGGFLRGEAPPFGKEDLLVVYCWGPACNGATKAAGRLAAKGYRVKEMLGGIEYWRLEGGELEGTLREAAPLHYRMPAPGRN
;
A
#
# COMPACT_ATOMS: atom_id res chain seq x y z
N MET A 1 45.89 -13.96 -10.19
CA MET A 1 45.14 -14.19 -8.91
C MET A 1 43.65 -13.92 -9.14
N THR A 2 42.83 -14.92 -9.09
CA THR A 2 41.39 -14.73 -9.10
C THR A 2 40.95 -14.29 -7.71
N VAL A 3 40.51 -13.01 -7.60
CA VAL A 3 39.93 -12.53 -6.36
C VAL A 3 38.59 -13.26 -6.14
N ARG A 4 38.49 -14.03 -5.09
CA ARG A 4 37.19 -14.66 -4.73
C ARG A 4 36.19 -13.55 -4.38
N PRO A 5 35.00 -13.56 -4.99
CA PRO A 5 33.99 -12.58 -4.64
C PRO A 5 33.59 -12.73 -3.18
N LYS A 6 33.43 -11.60 -2.48
CA LYS A 6 32.91 -11.57 -1.10
C LYS A 6 31.38 -11.61 -1.15
N SER A 7 30.77 -12.27 -0.16
CA SER A 7 29.30 -12.27 -0.02
C SER A 7 28.77 -10.85 0.17
N GLN A 8 27.81 -10.47 -0.63
CA GLN A 8 27.06 -9.22 -0.43
C GLN A 8 25.99 -9.39 0.65
N THR A 9 25.37 -10.56 0.71
CA THR A 9 24.31 -10.85 1.67
C THR A 9 24.79 -10.80 3.13
N SER A 10 25.99 -11.30 3.40
CA SER A 10 26.57 -11.30 4.75
C SER A 10 27.58 -10.19 4.97
N ALA A 11 27.64 -9.19 4.07
CA ALA A 11 28.53 -8.03 4.23
C ALA A 11 28.19 -7.19 5.48
N SER A 12 26.92 -7.13 5.81
CA SER A 12 26.43 -6.60 7.09
C SER A 12 25.97 -7.77 7.96
N PRO A 13 26.40 -7.84 9.23
CA PRO A 13 25.92 -8.88 10.14
C PRO A 13 24.41 -8.79 10.36
N ALA A 14 23.77 -9.94 10.52
CA ALA A 14 22.38 -9.95 10.98
C ALA A 14 22.30 -9.34 12.39
N ALA A 15 21.15 -8.68 12.66
CA ALA A 15 20.86 -8.22 14.02
C ALA A 15 20.74 -9.40 14.98
N ASP A 16 20.94 -9.13 16.25
CA ASP A 16 20.66 -10.10 17.29
C ASP A 16 19.22 -10.60 17.22
N PRO A 17 18.95 -11.91 17.53
CA PRO A 17 17.61 -12.47 17.34
C PRO A 17 16.48 -11.76 18.06
N ALA A 18 16.70 -11.24 19.27
CA ALA A 18 15.66 -10.51 20.00
C ALA A 18 15.32 -9.17 19.34
N ALA A 19 16.33 -8.44 18.89
CA ALA A 19 16.13 -7.20 18.15
C ALA A 19 15.45 -7.45 16.79
N ALA A 20 15.84 -8.49 16.08
CA ALA A 20 15.22 -8.89 14.82
C ALA A 20 13.75 -9.28 15.01
N ALA A 21 13.43 -10.05 16.04
CA ALA A 21 12.05 -10.43 16.36
C ALA A 21 11.17 -9.19 16.64
N ALA A 22 11.64 -8.25 17.43
CA ALA A 22 10.92 -7.01 17.72
C ALA A 22 10.69 -6.18 16.44
N HIS A 23 11.70 -6.05 15.60
CA HIS A 23 11.60 -5.30 14.34
C HIS A 23 10.58 -5.92 13.38
N PHE A 24 10.65 -7.22 13.12
CA PHE A 24 9.75 -7.87 12.16
C PHE A 24 8.32 -7.97 12.68
N GLN A 25 8.12 -8.17 13.98
CA GLN A 25 6.80 -8.09 14.60
C GLN A 25 6.21 -6.67 14.49
N ALA A 26 7.03 -5.64 14.65
CA ALA A 26 6.60 -4.26 14.45
C ALA A 26 6.19 -4.02 13.00
N ARG A 27 6.94 -4.51 12.01
CA ARG A 27 6.55 -4.41 10.60
C ARG A 27 5.19 -5.03 10.34
N ALA A 28 4.93 -6.23 10.86
CA ALA A 28 3.64 -6.89 10.69
C ALA A 28 2.47 -6.12 11.36
N ALA A 29 2.76 -5.31 12.36
CA ALA A 29 1.76 -4.43 13.00
C ALA A 29 1.45 -3.18 12.16
N PHE A 30 2.40 -2.68 11.37
CA PHE A 30 2.25 -1.49 10.54
C PHE A 30 1.90 -1.77 9.09
N GLU A 31 2.22 -2.97 8.61
CA GLU A 31 2.15 -3.33 7.19
C GLU A 31 1.31 -4.59 6.99
N THR A 32 0.63 -4.64 5.86
CA THR A 32 0.14 -5.83 5.20
C THR A 32 0.67 -5.81 3.76
N ASP A 33 0.22 -6.70 2.91
CA ASP A 33 0.68 -6.74 1.52
C ASP A 33 -0.42 -7.19 0.56
N VAL A 34 -0.09 -7.17 -0.72
CA VAL A 34 -0.98 -7.60 -1.81
C VAL A 34 -1.43 -9.05 -1.64
N ALA A 35 -0.53 -9.94 -1.20
CA ALA A 35 -0.85 -11.35 -1.06
C ALA A 35 -1.89 -11.60 0.05
N ASP A 36 -1.71 -10.98 1.20
CA ASP A 36 -2.65 -11.11 2.33
C ASP A 36 -4.02 -10.52 1.99
N VAL A 37 -4.06 -9.34 1.40
CA VAL A 37 -5.32 -8.71 0.98
C VAL A 37 -6.02 -9.55 -0.08
N ALA A 38 -5.28 -10.08 -1.06
CA ALA A 38 -5.84 -10.96 -2.09
C ALA A 38 -6.42 -12.25 -1.49
N TYR A 39 -5.72 -12.85 -0.52
CA TYR A 39 -6.22 -14.02 0.21
C TYR A 39 -7.54 -13.72 0.91
N ASP A 40 -7.60 -12.63 1.66
CA ASP A 40 -8.78 -12.22 2.40
C ASP A 40 -9.97 -11.97 1.48
N LEU A 41 -9.79 -11.17 0.42
CA LEU A 41 -10.85 -10.88 -0.53
C LEU A 41 -11.35 -12.15 -1.25
N HIS A 42 -10.43 -13.04 -1.61
CA HIS A 42 -10.79 -14.33 -2.25
C HIS A 42 -11.64 -15.21 -1.34
N HIS A 43 -11.40 -15.18 -0.04
CA HIS A 43 -12.15 -15.98 0.95
C HIS A 43 -13.34 -15.25 1.55
N GLY A 44 -13.67 -14.06 1.07
CA GLY A 44 -14.77 -13.25 1.58
C GLY A 44 -14.54 -12.72 2.99
N VAL A 45 -13.30 -12.67 3.45
CA VAL A 45 -12.91 -12.06 4.73
C VAL A 45 -12.65 -10.58 4.50
N GLN A 46 -13.41 -9.73 5.16
CA GLN A 46 -13.28 -8.28 4.99
C GLN A 46 -13.55 -7.57 6.32
N ASP A 47 -12.65 -7.79 7.27
CA ASP A 47 -12.64 -7.16 8.58
C ASP A 47 -11.80 -5.87 8.61
N PHE A 48 -11.61 -5.27 7.44
CA PHE A 48 -10.88 -4.02 7.24
C PHE A 48 -11.56 -3.14 6.18
N VAL A 49 -11.25 -1.86 6.21
CA VAL A 49 -11.67 -0.89 5.19
C VAL A 49 -10.50 -0.60 4.28
N LEU A 50 -10.61 -0.94 3.00
CA LEU A 50 -9.57 -0.74 2.00
C LEU A 50 -9.71 0.66 1.40
N LEU A 51 -8.64 1.46 1.45
CA LEU A 51 -8.61 2.85 1.01
C LEU A 51 -7.56 3.07 -0.06
N ASP A 52 -8.01 3.53 -1.22
CA ASP A 52 -7.16 4.03 -2.29
C ASP A 52 -6.83 5.50 -2.01
N VAL A 53 -5.56 5.80 -1.75
CA VAL A 53 -5.11 7.15 -1.41
C VAL A 53 -4.49 7.91 -2.59
N ARG A 54 -4.60 7.33 -3.79
CA ARG A 54 -4.26 8.03 -5.03
C ARG A 54 -5.28 9.14 -5.29
N ASP A 55 -5.09 9.91 -6.36
CA ASP A 55 -6.08 10.90 -6.78
C ASP A 55 -7.40 10.25 -7.20
N ALA A 56 -8.49 11.03 -7.17
CA ALA A 56 -9.83 10.53 -7.44
C ALA A 56 -9.99 9.99 -8.87
N GLN A 57 -9.33 10.58 -9.84
CA GLN A 57 -9.40 10.11 -11.24
C GLN A 57 -8.76 8.74 -11.38
N SER A 58 -7.58 8.54 -10.80
CA SER A 58 -6.90 7.23 -10.85
C SER A 58 -7.74 6.13 -10.19
N TYR A 59 -8.41 6.46 -9.07
CA TYR A 59 -9.36 5.56 -8.43
C TYR A 59 -10.53 5.20 -9.35
N GLU A 60 -11.16 6.19 -9.98
CA GLU A 60 -12.29 5.94 -10.90
C GLU A 60 -11.91 5.08 -12.09
N GLU A 61 -10.70 5.25 -12.61
CA GLU A 61 -10.18 4.47 -13.73
C GLU A 61 -9.95 3.00 -13.37
N ALA A 62 -9.32 2.74 -12.24
CA ALA A 62 -9.08 1.38 -11.74
C ALA A 62 -8.75 1.40 -10.24
N HIS A 63 -9.35 0.51 -9.47
CA HIS A 63 -9.07 0.31 -8.05
C HIS A 63 -9.31 -1.15 -7.65
N LEU A 64 -8.81 -1.53 -6.49
CA LEU A 64 -9.02 -2.86 -5.93
C LEU A 64 -10.52 -3.07 -5.59
N PRO A 65 -11.03 -4.30 -5.71
CA PRO A 65 -12.42 -4.60 -5.39
C PRO A 65 -12.80 -4.14 -3.96
N GLY A 66 -13.90 -3.38 -3.87
CA GLY A 66 -14.41 -2.88 -2.60
C GLY A 66 -13.62 -1.72 -1.98
N ALA A 67 -12.55 -1.26 -2.61
CA ALA A 67 -11.79 -0.10 -2.13
C ALA A 67 -12.61 1.19 -2.24
N ARG A 68 -12.38 2.08 -1.30
CA ARG A 68 -12.96 3.44 -1.27
C ARG A 68 -11.89 4.47 -1.54
N SER A 69 -12.27 5.57 -2.20
CA SER A 69 -11.35 6.67 -2.51
C SER A 69 -11.17 7.58 -1.30
N LEU A 70 -9.93 7.79 -0.90
CA LEU A 70 -9.55 8.78 0.12
C LEU A 70 -8.24 9.46 -0.28
N PRO A 71 -8.26 10.37 -1.26
CA PRO A 71 -7.05 10.99 -1.78
C PRO A 71 -6.14 11.56 -0.70
N GLY A 72 -4.88 11.12 -0.68
CA GLY A 72 -3.87 11.52 0.29
C GLY A 72 -4.16 11.14 1.75
N GLY A 73 -5.22 10.41 2.03
CA GLY A 73 -5.65 10.10 3.40
C GLY A 73 -6.23 11.32 4.13
N PHE A 74 -6.67 12.34 3.40
CA PHE A 74 -7.26 13.54 3.98
C PHE A 74 -8.74 13.37 4.23
N LEU A 75 -9.14 13.49 5.50
CA LEU A 75 -10.55 13.57 5.90
C LEU A 75 -11.05 15.00 5.65
N ARG A 76 -12.04 15.14 4.77
CA ARG A 76 -12.58 16.44 4.36
C ARG A 76 -14.04 16.56 4.75
N GLY A 77 -14.33 17.49 5.67
CA GLY A 77 -15.64 18.10 5.92
C GLY A 77 -16.74 17.20 6.48
N GLU A 78 -16.97 16.04 5.93
CA GLU A 78 -18.00 15.11 6.38
C GLU A 78 -17.41 14.00 7.26
N ALA A 79 -18.25 13.40 8.10
CA ALA A 79 -17.86 12.24 8.87
C ALA A 79 -17.46 11.10 7.90
N PRO A 80 -16.28 10.50 8.05
CA PRO A 80 -15.86 9.41 7.18
C PRO A 80 -16.77 8.19 7.37
N PRO A 81 -16.94 7.34 6.32
CA PRO A 81 -17.77 6.14 6.40
C PRO A 81 -17.08 4.97 7.13
N PHE A 82 -16.25 5.27 8.10
CA PHE A 82 -15.55 4.33 8.97
C PHE A 82 -15.28 4.98 10.33
N GLY A 83 -15.14 4.15 11.37
CA GLY A 83 -14.90 4.56 12.75
C GLY A 83 -13.48 4.28 13.23
N LYS A 84 -13.22 4.67 14.47
CA LYS A 84 -11.91 4.45 15.13
C LYS A 84 -11.65 2.97 15.44
N GLU A 85 -12.70 2.18 15.54
CA GLU A 85 -12.65 0.74 15.76
C GLU A 85 -12.28 -0.05 14.50
N ASP A 86 -12.50 0.54 13.32
CA ASP A 86 -12.19 -0.10 12.04
C ASP A 86 -10.70 -0.17 11.81
N LEU A 87 -10.23 -1.26 11.20
CA LEU A 87 -8.89 -1.35 10.66
C LEU A 87 -8.89 -0.76 9.25
N LEU A 88 -8.12 0.29 9.04
CA LEU A 88 -7.94 0.89 7.73
C LEU A 88 -6.70 0.28 7.05
N VAL A 89 -6.85 -0.14 5.81
CA VAL A 89 -5.74 -0.59 4.97
C VAL A 89 -5.61 0.37 3.80
N VAL A 90 -4.48 1.04 3.70
CA VAL A 90 -4.23 2.07 2.68
C VAL A 90 -3.27 1.56 1.62
N TYR A 91 -3.51 1.93 0.36
CA TYR A 91 -2.59 1.66 -0.73
C TYR A 91 -2.48 2.84 -1.69
N CYS A 92 -1.35 2.91 -2.35
CA CYS A 92 -1.05 3.88 -3.41
C CYS A 92 -0.63 3.13 -4.69
N TRP A 93 0.19 3.75 -5.53
CA TRP A 93 0.63 3.15 -6.78
C TRP A 93 1.47 1.89 -6.60
N GLY A 94 2.56 1.96 -5.86
CA GLY A 94 3.48 0.85 -5.70
C GLY A 94 4.71 1.22 -4.89
N PRO A 95 5.77 0.38 -4.92
CA PRO A 95 6.97 0.59 -4.10
C PRO A 95 7.70 1.92 -4.34
N ALA A 96 7.52 2.51 -5.52
CA ALA A 96 8.13 3.80 -5.86
C ALA A 96 7.33 5.01 -5.35
N CYS A 97 6.18 4.79 -4.70
CA CYS A 97 5.30 5.82 -4.19
C CYS A 97 5.12 5.69 -2.68
N ASN A 98 5.43 6.73 -1.93
CA ASN A 98 5.24 6.76 -0.48
C ASN A 98 3.91 7.40 -0.05
N GLY A 99 2.96 7.55 -0.98
CA GLY A 99 1.66 8.16 -0.70
C GLY A 99 0.86 7.41 0.36
N ALA A 100 0.90 6.08 0.33
CA ALA A 100 0.26 5.25 1.35
C ALA A 100 0.91 5.42 2.72
N THR A 101 2.23 5.48 2.80
CA THR A 101 2.96 5.73 4.05
C THR A 101 2.56 7.06 4.67
N LYS A 102 2.50 8.12 3.86
CA LYS A 102 2.07 9.46 4.33
C LYS A 102 0.62 9.48 4.78
N ALA A 103 -0.26 8.83 4.02
CA ALA A 103 -1.69 8.72 4.38
C ALA A 103 -1.88 7.93 5.68
N ALA A 104 -1.18 6.81 5.84
CA ALA A 104 -1.20 6.02 7.07
C ALA A 104 -0.78 6.86 8.28
N GLY A 105 0.29 7.66 8.15
CA GLY A 105 0.74 8.57 9.19
C GLY A 105 -0.31 9.61 9.57
N ARG A 106 -0.99 10.21 8.58
CA ARG A 106 -2.07 11.19 8.83
C ARG A 106 -3.25 10.57 9.56
N LEU A 107 -3.67 9.39 9.14
CA LEU A 107 -4.80 8.68 9.75
C LEU A 107 -4.46 8.21 11.17
N ALA A 108 -3.28 7.65 11.36
CA ALA A 108 -2.82 7.23 12.68
C ALA A 108 -2.71 8.41 13.66
N ALA A 109 -2.22 9.57 13.20
CA ALA A 109 -2.15 10.79 14.02
C ALA A 109 -3.55 11.27 14.47
N LYS A 110 -4.59 10.90 13.74
CA LYS A 110 -6.00 11.18 14.11
C LYS A 110 -6.63 10.06 14.95
N GLY A 111 -5.86 9.05 15.34
CA GLY A 111 -6.30 7.96 16.21
C GLY A 111 -6.95 6.77 15.50
N TYR A 112 -6.84 6.67 14.19
CA TYR A 112 -7.31 5.51 13.45
C TYR A 112 -6.29 4.36 13.51
N ARG A 113 -6.81 3.14 13.52
CA ARG A 113 -6.01 1.93 13.34
C ARG A 113 -5.74 1.75 11.85
N VAL A 114 -4.47 1.68 11.46
CA VAL A 114 -4.12 1.67 10.04
C VAL A 114 -2.95 0.75 9.76
N LYS A 115 -3.00 0.07 8.61
CA LYS A 115 -1.86 -0.63 7.99
C LYS A 115 -1.67 -0.15 6.57
N GLU A 116 -0.44 -0.13 6.12
CA GLU A 116 -0.09 0.10 4.73
C GLU A 116 -0.03 -1.23 3.97
N MET A 117 -0.68 -1.31 2.80
CA MET A 117 -0.54 -2.45 1.91
C MET A 117 0.68 -2.28 1.01
N LEU A 118 1.72 -3.06 1.25
CA LEU A 118 2.91 -3.08 0.42
C LEU A 118 2.59 -3.62 -0.98
N GLY A 119 3.30 -3.10 -1.96
CA GLY A 119 3.14 -3.49 -3.36
C GLY A 119 2.21 -2.55 -4.15
N GLY A 120 1.19 -2.00 -3.51
CA GLY A 120 0.24 -1.09 -4.14
C GLY A 120 -0.54 -1.70 -5.28
N ILE A 121 -1.27 -0.88 -6.04
CA ILE A 121 -2.06 -1.34 -7.18
C ILE A 121 -1.19 -1.88 -8.33
N GLU A 122 0.06 -1.42 -8.47
CA GLU A 122 0.97 -1.95 -9.49
C GLU A 122 1.19 -3.45 -9.31
N TYR A 123 1.60 -3.89 -8.11
CA TYR A 123 1.84 -5.30 -7.83
C TYR A 123 0.54 -6.11 -7.76
N TRP A 124 -0.55 -5.51 -7.28
CA TRP A 124 -1.87 -6.13 -7.38
C TRP A 124 -2.18 -6.54 -8.83
N ARG A 125 -1.95 -5.64 -9.77
CA ARG A 125 -2.20 -5.88 -11.19
C ARG A 125 -1.19 -6.85 -11.82
N LEU A 126 0.10 -6.72 -11.48
CA LEU A 126 1.16 -7.59 -11.99
C LEU A 126 0.95 -9.05 -11.55
N GLU A 127 0.35 -9.28 -10.41
CA GLU A 127 0.01 -10.60 -9.89
C GLU A 127 -1.38 -11.09 -10.34
N GLY A 128 -2.06 -10.36 -11.21
CA GLY A 128 -3.32 -10.76 -11.81
C GLY A 128 -4.56 -10.46 -10.97
N GLY A 129 -4.47 -9.54 -10.01
CA GLY A 129 -5.60 -9.13 -9.17
C GLY A 129 -6.73 -8.48 -9.98
N GLU A 130 -7.97 -8.77 -9.60
CA GLU A 130 -9.15 -8.17 -10.20
C GLU A 130 -9.23 -6.67 -9.93
N LEU A 131 -9.84 -5.94 -10.85
CA LEU A 131 -10.02 -4.49 -10.77
C LEU A 131 -11.48 -4.12 -10.96
N GLU A 132 -11.90 -3.09 -10.25
CA GLU A 132 -13.10 -2.32 -10.50
C GLU A 132 -12.73 -0.96 -11.11
N GLY A 133 -13.68 -0.29 -11.76
CA GLY A 133 -13.49 1.03 -12.34
C GLY A 133 -13.90 1.12 -13.79
N THR A 134 -13.75 2.30 -14.36
CA THR A 134 -14.19 2.60 -15.75
C THR A 134 -13.27 2.05 -16.82
N LEU A 135 -11.97 1.95 -16.55
CA LEU A 135 -10.96 1.47 -17.49
C LEU A 135 -10.40 0.09 -17.10
N ARG A 136 -10.34 -0.23 -15.79
CA ARG A 136 -9.78 -1.48 -15.26
C ARG A 136 -8.37 -1.73 -15.80
N GLU A 137 -8.17 -2.85 -16.51
CA GLU A 137 -6.87 -3.23 -17.08
C GLU A 137 -6.37 -2.25 -18.17
N ALA A 138 -7.25 -1.43 -18.74
CA ALA A 138 -6.87 -0.39 -19.70
C ALA A 138 -6.33 0.89 -19.00
N ALA A 139 -6.49 1.01 -17.67
CA ALA A 139 -5.92 2.13 -16.92
C ALA A 139 -4.38 2.07 -16.92
N PRO A 140 -3.68 3.22 -16.75
CA PRO A 140 -2.24 3.22 -16.61
C PRO A 140 -1.78 2.34 -15.44
N LEU A 141 -0.76 1.50 -15.67
CA LEU A 141 -0.21 0.62 -14.64
C LEU A 141 0.60 1.39 -13.60
N HIS A 142 1.30 2.42 -14.03
CA HIS A 142 2.22 3.20 -13.20
C HIS A 142 1.78 4.65 -13.08
N TYR A 143 2.29 5.32 -12.05
CA TYR A 143 2.17 6.76 -11.95
C TYR A 143 2.71 7.44 -13.22
N ARG A 144 1.92 8.34 -13.78
CA ARG A 144 2.36 9.13 -14.94
C ARG A 144 3.24 10.27 -14.45
N MET A 145 4.53 10.17 -14.76
CA MET A 145 5.44 11.28 -14.52
C MET A 145 4.96 12.49 -15.31
N PRO A 146 4.95 13.70 -14.71
CA PRO A 146 4.70 14.91 -15.47
C PRO A 146 5.77 15.04 -16.56
N ALA A 147 5.36 15.52 -17.73
CA ALA A 147 6.32 15.80 -18.80
C ALA A 147 7.38 16.81 -18.30
N PRO A 148 8.66 16.63 -18.68
CA PRO A 148 9.69 17.60 -18.33
C PRO A 148 9.23 18.99 -18.80
N GLY A 149 9.24 19.97 -17.91
CA GLY A 149 8.93 21.35 -18.26
C GLY A 149 9.82 21.81 -19.41
N ARG A 150 9.22 22.28 -20.48
CA ARG A 150 9.97 23.01 -21.51
C ARG A 150 10.22 24.39 -20.91
N ASN A 151 11.47 24.64 -20.54
CA ASN A 151 11.93 26.00 -20.21
C ASN A 151 11.90 26.87 -21.46
#